data_7e92ec34b1cf60b0471962765b1e273f
#
_entry.id   7e92ec34b1cf60b0471962765b1e273f
#
_cell.length_a   1.000
_cell.length_b   1.000
_cell.length_c   1.000
_cell.angle_alpha   90.00
_cell.angle_beta   90.00
_cell.angle_gamma   90.00
#
_symmetry.space_group_name_H-M   'P 1'
#
loop_
_entity.id
_entity.type
_entity.pdbx_description
1 polymer ?
#
loop_
_entity_poly.entity_id
_entity_poly.type
_entity_poly.pdbx_seq_one_letter_code
_entity_poly.pdbx_strand_id
1 'polypeptide(L)'
;PIVFMQIQSQTKNMMELTDYAENVVQEQLQTVPGVSSVNVFGKRYSMRLWIDPSKLIAHKLVISDIKEALDRENIELPGGKIRGNETQLIIKTYGKLTTEKEFNDLIIREGENGVILFKDVGYAELGPEAEEAVSRKNNVPSISIGIVAQPGSNQIQIVDEIYNRLETIKKDMPDDILLEVGYDRTTFVRNAILEVKETLIIAISLVVIIIFLFFREWTIALRPL
;
A
#
# COMPACT_ATOMS: atom_id res chain seq x y z
N PRO A 1 -8.87 -7.92 3.77
CA PRO A 1 -7.92 -7.45 4.81
C PRO A 1 -8.37 -7.83 6.21
N ILE A 2 -7.40 -8.15 7.07
CA ILE A 2 -7.63 -8.44 8.49
C ILE A 2 -7.49 -7.19 9.36
N VAL A 3 -6.66 -6.25 8.92
CA VAL A 3 -6.46 -4.94 9.56
C VAL A 3 -6.53 -3.85 8.49
N PHE A 4 -7.18 -2.74 8.84
CA PHE A 4 -7.08 -1.49 8.11
C PHE A 4 -6.45 -0.43 9.00
N MET A 5 -5.47 0.25 8.48
CA MET A 5 -4.80 1.39 9.12
C MET A 5 -4.98 2.63 8.29
N GLN A 6 -4.82 3.77 8.92
CA GLN A 6 -4.91 5.08 8.28
C GLN A 6 -3.71 5.91 8.68
N ILE A 7 -3.14 6.56 7.67
CA ILE A 7 -2.03 7.48 7.84
C ILE A 7 -2.46 8.87 7.41
N GLN A 8 -2.14 9.86 8.23
CA GLN A 8 -2.48 11.26 8.06
C GLN A 8 -1.26 12.14 8.32
N SER A 9 -1.19 13.30 7.68
CA SER A 9 -0.22 14.35 7.99
C SER A 9 -0.88 15.71 7.85
N GLN A 10 -0.41 16.68 8.61
CA GLN A 10 -0.86 18.07 8.52
C GLN A 10 0.03 18.90 7.58
N THR A 11 1.23 18.43 7.28
CA THR A 11 2.24 19.16 6.51
C THR A 11 2.49 18.57 5.14
N LYS A 12 2.41 17.22 5.01
CA LYS A 12 2.68 16.51 3.75
C LYS A 12 1.44 16.46 2.87
N ASN A 13 1.64 16.60 1.57
CA ASN A 13 0.58 16.36 0.61
C ASN A 13 0.27 14.86 0.49
N MET A 14 -0.86 14.52 -0.14
CA MET A 14 -1.34 13.13 -0.24
C MET A 14 -0.41 12.22 -1.04
N MET A 15 0.34 12.76 -2.00
CA MET A 15 1.27 11.97 -2.81
C MET A 15 2.55 11.67 -2.04
N GLU A 16 3.12 12.65 -1.33
CA GLU A 16 4.27 12.44 -0.43
C GLU A 16 3.93 11.47 0.69
N LEU A 17 2.70 11.56 1.23
CA LEU A 17 2.25 10.65 2.26
C LEU A 17 2.04 9.23 1.73
N THR A 18 1.58 9.08 0.48
CA THR A 18 1.47 7.78 -0.18
C THR A 18 2.84 7.16 -0.41
N ASP A 19 3.80 7.95 -0.91
CA ASP A 19 5.17 7.50 -1.11
C ASP A 19 5.82 7.03 0.20
N TYR A 20 5.64 7.79 1.28
CA TYR A 20 6.07 7.36 2.61
C TYR A 20 5.39 6.06 3.08
N ALA A 21 4.08 5.94 2.86
CA ALA A 21 3.32 4.75 3.23
C ALA A 21 3.79 3.51 2.45
N GLU A 22 4.13 3.64 1.17
CA GLU A 22 4.61 2.55 0.32
C GLU A 22 6.06 2.16 0.65
N ASN A 23 6.97 3.13 0.71
CA ASN A 23 8.41 2.86 0.85
C ASN A 23 8.87 2.58 2.29
N VAL A 24 8.09 2.99 3.29
CA VAL A 24 8.47 2.81 4.70
C VAL A 24 7.51 1.87 5.42
N VAL A 25 6.22 2.20 5.44
CA VAL A 25 5.24 1.47 6.26
C VAL A 25 4.91 0.11 5.64
N GLN A 26 4.62 0.09 4.34
CA GLN A 26 4.29 -1.13 3.61
C GLN A 26 5.43 -2.14 3.66
N GLU A 27 6.66 -1.72 3.36
CA GLU A 27 7.81 -2.62 3.35
C GLU A 27 8.03 -3.29 4.71
N GLN A 28 7.95 -2.53 5.81
CA GLN A 28 8.11 -3.08 7.15
C GLN A 28 6.99 -4.03 7.55
N LEU A 29 5.74 -3.73 7.19
CA LEU A 29 4.59 -4.58 7.50
C LEU A 29 4.53 -5.84 6.63
N GLN A 30 5.04 -5.79 5.41
CA GLN A 30 5.07 -6.94 4.52
C GLN A 30 6.06 -8.02 4.96
N THR A 31 7.05 -7.67 5.80
CA THR A 31 7.99 -8.65 6.40
C THR A 31 7.40 -9.42 7.57
N VAL A 32 6.21 -9.08 8.05
CA VAL A 32 5.55 -9.78 9.16
C VAL A 32 5.15 -11.19 8.72
N PRO A 33 5.59 -12.25 9.44
CA PRO A 33 5.26 -13.62 9.08
C PRO A 33 3.74 -13.87 9.03
N GLY A 34 3.27 -14.47 7.94
CA GLY A 34 1.84 -14.75 7.74
C GLY A 34 1.06 -13.63 7.03
N VAL A 35 1.68 -12.49 6.75
CA VAL A 35 1.12 -11.48 5.87
C VAL A 35 1.28 -11.93 4.41
N SER A 36 0.21 -11.84 3.63
CA SER A 36 0.20 -12.14 2.20
C SER A 36 0.51 -10.90 1.37
N SER A 37 -0.17 -9.80 1.67
CA SER A 37 0.05 -8.51 1.00
C SER A 37 -0.35 -7.35 1.90
N VAL A 38 0.29 -6.22 1.67
CA VAL A 38 -0.07 -4.93 2.25
C VAL A 38 -0.42 -4.01 1.10
N ASN A 39 -1.65 -3.49 1.08
CA ASN A 39 -2.15 -2.65 0.01
C ASN A 39 -2.31 -1.21 0.50
N VAL A 40 -1.63 -0.28 -0.15
CA VAL A 40 -1.73 1.15 0.13
C VAL A 40 -2.74 1.77 -0.83
N PHE A 41 -3.76 2.42 -0.28
CA PHE A 41 -4.81 3.13 -1.02
C PHE A 41 -4.58 4.63 -0.90
N GLY A 42 -3.75 5.16 -1.78
CA GLY A 42 -3.32 6.55 -1.78
C GLY A 42 -3.30 7.17 -3.18
N LYS A 43 -2.74 8.35 -3.28
CA LYS A 43 -2.53 9.06 -4.55
C LYS A 43 -1.06 8.94 -4.94
N ARG A 44 -0.78 8.09 -5.93
CA ARG A 44 0.57 7.96 -6.48
C ARG A 44 0.89 9.10 -7.42
N TYR A 45 2.18 9.43 -7.51
CA TYR A 45 2.66 10.32 -8.56
C TYR A 45 2.53 9.65 -9.93
N SER A 46 2.03 10.39 -10.90
CA SER A 46 1.99 10.01 -12.29
C SER A 46 2.31 11.20 -13.18
N MET A 47 2.96 10.97 -14.31
CA MET A 47 3.14 11.99 -15.31
C MET A 47 1.86 12.11 -16.15
N ARG A 48 1.20 13.26 -16.07
CA ARG A 48 -0.03 13.57 -16.77
C ARG A 48 0.30 14.33 -18.05
N LEU A 49 -0.23 13.86 -19.16
CA LEU A 49 -0.03 14.47 -20.46
C LEU A 49 -1.32 15.17 -20.88
N TRP A 50 -1.33 16.48 -20.78
CA TRP A 50 -2.45 17.31 -21.21
C TRP A 50 -2.30 17.65 -22.67
N ILE A 51 -3.27 17.25 -23.49
CA ILE A 51 -3.25 17.36 -24.93
C ILE A 51 -4.25 18.42 -25.37
N ASP A 52 -3.84 19.33 -26.26
CA ASP A 52 -4.73 20.30 -26.91
C ASP A 52 -5.22 19.74 -28.25
N PRO A 53 -6.52 19.43 -28.40
CA PRO A 53 -7.07 18.86 -29.62
C PRO A 53 -6.89 19.79 -30.82
N SER A 54 -6.94 21.10 -30.64
CA SER A 54 -6.81 22.08 -31.73
C SER A 54 -5.40 22.07 -32.30
N LYS A 55 -4.39 21.96 -31.45
CA LYS A 55 -2.98 21.85 -31.85
C LYS A 55 -2.68 20.51 -32.51
N LEU A 56 -3.27 19.40 -32.02
CA LEU A 56 -3.16 18.11 -32.69
C LEU A 56 -3.64 18.18 -34.15
N ILE A 57 -4.82 18.73 -34.36
CA ILE A 57 -5.41 18.90 -35.72
C ILE A 57 -4.51 19.78 -36.58
N ALA A 58 -4.00 20.88 -36.03
CA ALA A 58 -3.10 21.82 -36.79
C ALA A 58 -1.83 21.11 -37.26
N HIS A 59 -1.29 20.18 -36.47
CA HIS A 59 -0.10 19.38 -36.81
C HIS A 59 -0.44 18.05 -37.53
N LYS A 60 -1.73 17.82 -37.87
CA LYS A 60 -2.21 16.59 -38.51
C LYS A 60 -1.79 15.32 -37.73
N LEU A 61 -1.86 15.39 -36.40
CA LEU A 61 -1.56 14.32 -35.49
C LEU A 61 -2.86 13.74 -34.89
N VAL A 62 -2.79 12.48 -34.49
CA VAL A 62 -3.83 11.79 -33.72
C VAL A 62 -3.26 11.31 -32.38
N ILE A 63 -4.12 10.98 -31.43
CA ILE A 63 -3.69 10.54 -30.09
C ILE A 63 -2.79 9.30 -30.14
N SER A 64 -3.01 8.42 -31.13
CA SER A 64 -2.17 7.24 -31.33
C SER A 64 -0.70 7.60 -31.65
N ASP A 65 -0.44 8.72 -32.35
CA ASP A 65 0.93 9.16 -32.63
C ASP A 65 1.69 9.46 -31.34
N ILE A 66 1.01 10.09 -30.36
CA ILE A 66 1.61 10.37 -29.05
C ILE A 66 1.86 9.08 -28.27
N LYS A 67 0.91 8.13 -28.31
CA LYS A 67 1.08 6.83 -27.66
C LYS A 67 2.26 6.07 -28.26
N GLU A 68 2.36 6.01 -29.58
CA GLU A 68 3.47 5.33 -30.27
C GLU A 68 4.83 6.00 -29.96
N ALA A 69 4.86 7.33 -29.86
CA ALA A 69 6.05 8.05 -29.44
C ALA A 69 6.47 7.71 -28.00
N LEU A 70 5.50 7.65 -27.07
CA LEU A 70 5.73 7.21 -25.69
C LEU A 70 6.24 5.77 -25.63
N ASP A 71 5.58 4.86 -26.34
CA ASP A 71 5.96 3.45 -26.39
C ASP A 71 7.35 3.24 -26.99
N ARG A 72 7.80 4.12 -27.89
CA ARG A 72 9.12 4.09 -28.50
C ARG A 72 10.22 4.67 -27.61
N GLU A 73 9.96 5.80 -26.95
CA GLU A 73 10.97 6.59 -26.23
C GLU A 73 10.99 6.28 -24.71
N ASN A 74 9.89 5.76 -24.14
CA ASN A 74 9.78 5.47 -22.71
C ASN A 74 9.95 3.97 -22.44
N ILE A 75 11.01 3.36 -22.99
CA ILE A 75 11.30 1.94 -22.84
C ILE A 75 12.49 1.74 -21.91
N GLU A 76 12.33 0.92 -20.89
CA GLU A 76 13.41 0.39 -20.08
C GLU A 76 14.03 -0.84 -20.79
N LEU A 77 15.04 -0.59 -21.64
CA LEU A 77 15.78 -1.68 -22.26
C LEU A 77 16.76 -2.28 -21.24
N PRO A 78 16.77 -3.61 -21.05
CA PRO A 78 17.77 -4.25 -20.21
C PRO A 78 19.15 -4.02 -20.83
N GLY A 79 19.95 -3.18 -20.21
CA GLY A 79 21.35 -2.97 -20.59
C GLY A 79 22.11 -4.29 -20.46
N GLY A 80 22.88 -4.65 -21.45
CA GLY A 80 23.69 -5.86 -21.43
C GLY A 80 24.77 -5.84 -20.32
N LYS A 81 25.44 -6.97 -20.14
CA LYS A 81 26.61 -7.09 -19.26
C LYS A 81 27.85 -7.29 -20.12
N ILE A 82 28.87 -6.46 -19.94
CA ILE A 82 30.18 -6.70 -20.53
C ILE A 82 31.00 -7.50 -19.51
N ARG A 83 31.40 -8.72 -19.87
CA ARG A 83 32.28 -9.56 -19.04
C ARG A 83 33.70 -9.40 -19.53
N GLY A 84 34.54 -8.80 -18.69
CA GLY A 84 36.00 -8.89 -18.80
C GLY A 84 36.53 -10.06 -17.96
N ASN A 85 37.80 -10.34 -18.06
CA ASN A 85 38.46 -11.48 -17.34
C ASN A 85 38.41 -11.28 -15.82
N GLU A 86 38.39 -10.07 -15.30
CA GLU A 86 38.39 -9.76 -13.86
C GLU A 86 37.29 -8.77 -13.43
N THR A 87 36.56 -8.16 -14.36
CA THR A 87 35.53 -7.16 -14.06
C THR A 87 34.28 -7.42 -14.86
N GLN A 88 33.13 -7.22 -14.23
CA GLN A 88 31.82 -7.25 -14.87
C GLN A 88 31.23 -5.84 -14.83
N LEU A 89 31.04 -5.24 -16.01
CA LEU A 89 30.36 -3.94 -16.16
C LEU A 89 28.89 -4.18 -16.52
N ILE A 90 28.00 -3.61 -15.71
CA ILE A 90 26.58 -3.60 -16.00
C ILE A 90 26.25 -2.30 -16.73
N ILE A 91 25.76 -2.40 -17.96
CA ILE A 91 25.30 -1.25 -18.72
C ILE A 91 23.86 -0.97 -18.29
N LYS A 92 23.60 0.19 -17.67
CA LYS A 92 22.24 0.69 -17.44
C LYS A 92 21.89 1.64 -18.58
N THR A 93 20.82 1.32 -19.30
CA THR A 93 20.27 2.23 -20.32
C THR A 93 19.26 3.14 -19.64
N TYR A 94 19.49 4.45 -19.69
CA TYR A 94 18.52 5.46 -19.24
C TYR A 94 17.58 5.75 -20.42
N GLY A 95 16.53 4.92 -20.57
CA GLY A 95 15.54 5.08 -21.65
C GLY A 95 14.16 5.47 -21.12
N LYS A 96 14.00 5.64 -19.80
CA LYS A 96 12.72 5.98 -19.19
C LYS A 96 12.67 7.49 -18.92
N LEU A 97 11.65 8.14 -19.46
CA LEU A 97 11.38 9.55 -19.18
C LEU A 97 10.92 9.68 -17.71
N THR A 98 11.50 10.60 -16.96
CA THR A 98 11.26 10.78 -15.53
C THR A 98 10.83 12.18 -15.14
N THR A 99 11.18 13.18 -15.93
CA THR A 99 10.92 14.59 -15.64
C THR A 99 9.90 15.20 -16.60
N GLU A 100 9.15 16.21 -16.14
CA GLU A 100 8.22 16.98 -16.97
C GLU A 100 8.91 17.52 -18.23
N LYS A 101 10.18 17.94 -18.10
CA LYS A 101 10.96 18.46 -19.22
C LYS A 101 11.21 17.40 -20.29
N GLU A 102 11.61 16.19 -19.89
CA GLU A 102 11.86 15.09 -20.81
C GLU A 102 10.59 14.70 -21.57
N PHE A 103 9.43 14.64 -20.86
CA PHE A 103 8.14 14.41 -21.51
C PHE A 103 7.71 15.54 -22.43
N ASN A 104 7.96 16.80 -22.08
CA ASN A 104 7.66 17.95 -22.93
C ASN A 104 8.56 17.99 -24.17
N ASP A 105 9.79 17.51 -24.08
CA ASP A 105 10.75 17.44 -25.19
C ASP A 105 10.65 16.11 -25.98
N LEU A 106 9.67 15.24 -25.66
CA LEU A 106 9.40 13.99 -26.39
C LEU A 106 9.14 14.27 -27.88
N ILE A 107 9.86 13.60 -28.74
CA ILE A 107 9.68 13.68 -30.19
C ILE A 107 8.48 12.84 -30.62
N ILE A 108 7.42 13.51 -31.08
CA ILE A 108 6.22 12.81 -31.60
C ILE A 108 6.45 12.36 -33.03
N ARG A 109 6.90 13.29 -33.89
CA ARG A 109 7.14 13.05 -35.33
C ARG A 109 8.30 13.84 -35.83
N GLU A 110 9.11 13.22 -36.66
CA GLU A 110 10.11 13.87 -37.49
C GLU A 110 9.62 13.89 -38.93
N GLY A 111 9.73 15.02 -39.60
CA GLY A 111 9.31 15.19 -40.99
C GLY A 111 10.11 16.28 -41.72
N GLU A 112 9.85 16.44 -43.01
CA GLU A 112 10.51 17.45 -43.87
C GLU A 112 10.35 18.89 -43.36
N ASN A 113 9.31 19.19 -42.60
CA ASN A 113 8.99 20.49 -42.04
C ASN A 113 9.55 20.72 -40.62
N GLY A 114 10.38 19.81 -40.12
CA GLY A 114 10.96 19.87 -38.77
C GLY A 114 10.49 18.76 -37.82
N VAL A 115 10.91 18.88 -36.55
CA VAL A 115 10.58 17.97 -35.47
C VAL A 115 9.41 18.54 -34.71
N ILE A 116 8.37 17.72 -34.46
CA ILE A 116 7.24 18.08 -33.63
C ILE A 116 7.45 17.43 -32.25
N LEU A 117 7.53 18.27 -31.23
CA LEU A 117 7.70 17.87 -29.84
C LEU A 117 6.36 17.84 -29.13
N PHE A 118 6.28 17.11 -28.00
CA PHE A 118 5.04 17.04 -27.22
C PHE A 118 4.58 18.43 -26.74
N LYS A 119 5.49 19.31 -26.33
CA LYS A 119 5.18 20.70 -25.94
C LYS A 119 4.48 21.54 -27.01
N ASP A 120 4.59 21.16 -28.28
CA ASP A 120 3.92 21.86 -29.38
C ASP A 120 2.42 21.56 -29.44
N VAL A 121 2.00 20.40 -28.88
CA VAL A 121 0.62 19.92 -28.91
C VAL A 121 -0.02 19.76 -27.53
N GLY A 122 0.75 19.96 -26.45
CA GLY A 122 0.29 19.81 -25.09
C GLY A 122 1.31 20.23 -24.06
N TYR A 123 1.15 19.76 -22.83
CA TYR A 123 2.16 19.88 -21.77
C TYR A 123 2.09 18.69 -20.81
N ALA A 124 3.25 18.36 -20.23
CA ALA A 124 3.38 17.33 -19.20
C ALA A 124 3.42 17.98 -17.82
N GLU A 125 2.73 17.37 -16.86
CA GLU A 125 2.64 17.81 -15.48
C GLU A 125 2.73 16.59 -14.56
N LEU A 126 3.52 16.70 -13.49
CA LEU A 126 3.58 15.69 -12.45
C LEU A 126 2.39 15.88 -11.49
N GLY A 127 1.49 14.91 -11.44
CA GLY A 127 0.27 15.01 -10.64
C GLY A 127 -0.18 13.65 -10.10
N PRO A 128 -1.37 13.59 -9.46
CA PRO A 128 -1.92 12.34 -8.97
C PRO A 128 -2.38 11.44 -10.13
N GLU A 129 -2.13 10.13 -10.01
CA GLU A 129 -2.60 9.11 -10.96
C GLU A 129 -4.13 9.13 -11.11
N ALA A 130 -4.85 9.27 -9.98
CA ALA A 130 -6.30 9.39 -9.94
C ALA A 130 -6.72 10.55 -9.02
N GLU A 131 -7.53 11.48 -9.53
CA GLU A 131 -8.03 12.61 -8.74
C GLU A 131 -9.19 12.22 -7.81
N GLU A 132 -10.01 11.26 -8.23
CA GLU A 132 -11.30 10.93 -7.62
C GLU A 132 -11.17 10.10 -6.33
N ALA A 133 -10.04 9.39 -6.12
CA ALA A 133 -9.84 8.59 -4.92
C ALA A 133 -9.54 9.49 -3.71
N VAL A 134 -10.51 9.63 -2.82
CA VAL A 134 -10.36 10.39 -1.57
C VAL A 134 -10.71 9.50 -0.39
N SER A 135 -9.74 9.20 0.45
CA SER A 135 -9.97 8.63 1.78
C SER A 135 -9.92 9.74 2.83
N ARG A 136 -10.82 9.69 3.79
CA ARG A 136 -10.86 10.67 4.91
C ARG A 136 -11.14 9.96 6.22
N LYS A 137 -10.46 10.41 7.27
CA LYS A 137 -10.76 10.04 8.65
C LYS A 137 -11.00 11.30 9.46
N ASN A 138 -12.12 11.37 10.16
CA ASN A 138 -12.52 12.55 10.92
C ASN A 138 -12.50 13.84 10.06
N ASN A 139 -12.92 13.73 8.81
CA ASN A 139 -12.93 14.80 7.81
C ASN A 139 -11.53 15.31 7.37
N VAL A 140 -10.44 14.70 7.82
CA VAL A 140 -9.06 14.97 7.38
C VAL A 140 -8.68 13.96 6.28
N PRO A 141 -8.07 14.40 5.17
CA PRO A 141 -7.55 13.48 4.15
C PRO A 141 -6.60 12.46 4.76
N SER A 142 -6.73 11.21 4.33
CA SER A 142 -5.92 10.10 4.86
C SER A 142 -5.57 9.09 3.76
N ILE A 143 -4.49 8.38 3.95
CA ILE A 143 -4.14 7.19 3.18
C ILE A 143 -4.58 5.97 3.96
N SER A 144 -5.27 5.04 3.30
CA SER A 144 -5.67 3.77 3.91
C SER A 144 -4.69 2.66 3.55
N ILE A 145 -4.33 1.83 4.54
CA ILE A 145 -3.44 0.69 4.36
C ILE A 145 -4.22 -0.55 4.80
N GLY A 146 -4.39 -1.52 3.89
CA GLY A 146 -5.10 -2.76 4.15
C GLY A 146 -4.13 -3.94 4.17
N ILE A 147 -4.13 -4.72 5.27
CA ILE A 147 -3.27 -5.89 5.43
C ILE A 147 -4.08 -7.15 5.19
N VAL A 148 -3.56 -8.04 4.36
CA VAL A 148 -4.17 -9.32 4.00
C VAL A 148 -3.31 -10.45 4.58
N ALA A 149 -3.93 -11.35 5.34
CA ALA A 149 -3.27 -12.54 5.86
C ALA A 149 -3.20 -13.65 4.81
N GLN A 150 -2.21 -14.52 4.93
CA GLN A 150 -2.12 -15.75 4.16
C GLN A 150 -3.28 -16.69 4.52
N PRO A 151 -3.85 -17.41 3.54
CA PRO A 151 -4.89 -18.39 3.81
C PRO A 151 -4.43 -19.46 4.81
N GLY A 152 -5.26 -19.76 5.80
CA GLY A 152 -4.96 -20.77 6.83
C GLY A 152 -4.01 -20.31 7.94
N SER A 153 -3.52 -19.10 7.93
CA SER A 153 -2.65 -18.54 8.99
C SER A 153 -3.45 -18.12 10.23
N ASN A 154 -2.77 -18.04 11.38
CA ASN A 154 -3.34 -17.54 12.62
C ASN A 154 -3.45 -16.01 12.60
N GLN A 155 -4.63 -15.48 12.26
CA GLN A 155 -4.87 -14.04 12.15
C GLN A 155 -4.61 -13.28 13.45
N ILE A 156 -4.86 -13.87 14.62
CA ILE A 156 -4.63 -13.23 15.92
C ILE A 156 -3.13 -12.99 16.12
N GLN A 157 -2.32 -14.01 15.86
CA GLN A 157 -0.87 -13.93 16.01
C GLN A 157 -0.25 -12.92 15.04
N ILE A 158 -0.75 -12.88 13.78
CA ILE A 158 -0.31 -11.91 12.78
C ILE A 158 -0.61 -10.50 13.25
N VAL A 159 -1.82 -10.26 13.78
CA VAL A 159 -2.21 -8.92 14.23
C VAL A 159 -1.41 -8.50 15.46
N ASP A 160 -1.11 -9.41 16.39
CA ASP A 160 -0.24 -9.12 17.53
C ASP A 160 1.16 -8.67 17.06
N GLU A 161 1.73 -9.37 16.07
CA GLU A 161 3.03 -9.00 15.49
C GLU A 161 2.97 -7.67 14.71
N ILE A 162 1.85 -7.39 14.03
CA ILE A 162 1.60 -6.09 13.41
C ILE A 162 1.62 -4.97 14.45
N TYR A 163 0.94 -5.13 15.60
CA TYR A 163 0.96 -4.13 16.65
C TYR A 163 2.36 -3.91 17.23
N ASN A 164 3.13 -4.97 17.45
CA ASN A 164 4.53 -4.88 17.89
C ASN A 164 5.38 -4.10 16.86
N ARG A 165 5.19 -4.40 15.57
CA ARG A 165 5.91 -3.70 14.49
C ARG A 165 5.50 -2.24 14.38
N LEU A 166 4.22 -1.93 14.60
CA LEU A 166 3.72 -0.56 14.60
C LEU A 166 4.36 0.31 15.68
N GLU A 167 4.65 -0.24 16.86
CA GLU A 167 5.36 0.50 17.91
C GLU A 167 6.78 0.89 17.47
N THR A 168 7.45 0.01 16.72
CA THR A 168 8.77 0.30 16.15
C THR A 168 8.67 1.35 15.04
N ILE A 169 7.73 1.17 14.11
CA ILE A 169 7.52 2.12 13.01
C ILE A 169 7.23 3.52 13.56
N LYS A 170 6.38 3.64 14.57
CA LYS A 170 6.01 4.93 15.20
C LYS A 170 7.18 5.66 15.85
N LYS A 171 8.19 4.95 16.33
CA LYS A 171 9.40 5.56 16.92
C LYS A 171 10.28 6.25 15.88
N ASP A 172 10.32 5.67 14.67
CA ASP A 172 11.16 6.17 13.58
C ASP A 172 10.40 7.10 12.63
N MET A 173 9.09 7.32 12.90
CA MET A 173 8.21 8.12 12.08
C MET A 173 8.35 9.62 12.39
N PRO A 174 8.30 10.50 11.37
CA PRO A 174 8.24 11.94 11.59
C PRO A 174 7.05 12.36 12.46
N ASP A 175 7.25 13.35 13.35
CA ASP A 175 6.24 13.81 14.32
C ASP A 175 4.95 14.35 13.68
N ASP A 176 5.03 14.76 12.41
CA ASP A 176 3.91 15.30 11.64
C ASP A 176 3.01 14.22 11.03
N ILE A 177 3.42 12.95 11.10
CA ILE A 177 2.67 11.81 10.55
C ILE A 177 1.98 11.07 11.68
N LEU A 178 0.67 10.85 11.54
CA LEU A 178 -0.15 10.06 12.44
C LEU A 178 -0.52 8.73 11.77
N LEU A 179 -0.13 7.61 12.38
CA LEU A 179 -0.49 6.26 11.95
C LEU A 179 -1.37 5.59 13.02
N GLU A 180 -2.59 5.24 12.64
CA GLU A 180 -3.56 4.63 13.54
C GLU A 180 -4.24 3.41 12.92
N VAL A 181 -4.57 2.42 13.77
CA VAL A 181 -5.41 1.30 13.38
C VAL A 181 -6.87 1.75 13.37
N GLY A 182 -7.51 1.69 12.21
CA GLY A 182 -8.90 2.07 12.03
C GLY A 182 -9.87 0.90 12.21
N TYR A 183 -9.45 -0.31 11.82
CA TYR A 183 -10.26 -1.52 11.92
C TYR A 183 -9.35 -2.74 12.15
N ASP A 184 -9.72 -3.55 13.13
CA ASP A 184 -9.10 -4.83 13.46
C ASP A 184 -10.18 -5.92 13.53
N ARG A 185 -10.15 -6.82 12.55
CA ARG A 185 -11.10 -7.94 12.47
C ARG A 185 -10.91 -8.95 13.64
N THR A 186 -9.69 -9.04 14.20
CA THR A 186 -9.42 -10.01 15.26
C THR A 186 -10.06 -9.64 16.59
N THR A 187 -10.42 -8.39 16.80
CA THR A 187 -11.12 -7.94 18.01
C THR A 187 -12.42 -8.71 18.23
N PHE A 188 -13.20 -8.91 17.17
CA PHE A 188 -14.43 -9.72 17.25
C PHE A 188 -14.13 -11.19 17.62
N VAL A 189 -13.11 -11.78 17.01
CA VAL A 189 -12.70 -13.17 17.27
C VAL A 189 -12.19 -13.33 18.72
N ARG A 190 -11.41 -12.37 19.22
CA ARG A 190 -10.91 -12.36 20.60
C ARG A 190 -12.05 -12.28 21.60
N ASN A 191 -13.01 -11.40 21.37
CA ASN A 191 -14.19 -11.26 22.24
C ASN A 191 -15.02 -12.55 22.25
N ALA A 192 -15.26 -13.17 21.09
CA ALA A 192 -15.97 -14.44 21.02
C ALA A 192 -15.24 -15.57 21.78
N ILE A 193 -13.91 -15.65 21.69
CA ILE A 193 -13.12 -16.62 22.46
C ILE A 193 -13.21 -16.35 23.97
N LEU A 194 -13.17 -15.07 24.38
CA LEU A 194 -13.32 -14.70 25.79
C LEU A 194 -14.71 -15.10 26.34
N GLU A 195 -15.78 -14.83 25.60
CA GLU A 195 -17.14 -15.21 25.96
C GLU A 195 -17.31 -16.74 26.13
N VAL A 196 -16.75 -17.51 25.18
CA VAL A 196 -16.76 -18.98 25.27
C VAL A 196 -15.98 -19.46 26.50
N LYS A 197 -14.82 -18.88 26.76
CA LYS A 197 -14.01 -19.22 27.95
C LYS A 197 -14.73 -18.90 29.25
N GLU A 198 -15.39 -17.75 29.33
CA GLU A 198 -16.14 -17.30 30.49
C GLU A 198 -17.34 -18.21 30.74
N THR A 199 -18.14 -18.51 29.70
CA THR A 199 -19.29 -19.43 29.81
C THR A 199 -18.88 -20.85 30.23
N LEU A 200 -17.72 -21.32 29.72
CA LEU A 200 -17.17 -22.61 30.10
C LEU A 200 -16.79 -22.64 31.59
N ILE A 201 -16.15 -21.62 32.12
CA ILE A 201 -15.77 -21.48 33.52
C ILE A 201 -17.04 -21.46 34.40
N ILE A 202 -18.07 -20.68 34.01
CA ILE A 202 -19.35 -20.62 34.72
C ILE A 202 -20.02 -21.97 34.73
N ALA A 203 -20.09 -22.69 33.60
CA ALA A 203 -20.70 -24.00 33.51
C ALA A 203 -19.99 -25.04 34.38
N ILE A 204 -18.65 -25.09 34.34
CA ILE A 204 -17.86 -25.99 35.21
C ILE A 204 -18.09 -25.65 36.68
N SER A 205 -18.04 -24.35 37.03
CA SER A 205 -18.28 -23.93 38.43
C SER A 205 -19.66 -24.33 38.93
N LEU A 206 -20.69 -24.18 38.08
CA LEU A 206 -22.06 -24.58 38.41
C LEU A 206 -22.16 -26.08 38.64
N VAL A 207 -21.55 -26.90 37.78
CA VAL A 207 -21.52 -28.36 37.93
C VAL A 207 -20.84 -28.76 39.25
N VAL A 208 -19.69 -28.16 39.57
CA VAL A 208 -18.98 -28.42 40.84
C VAL A 208 -19.84 -28.05 42.04
N ILE A 209 -20.52 -26.90 42.02
CA ILE A 209 -21.41 -26.46 43.09
C ILE A 209 -22.57 -27.44 43.28
N ILE A 210 -23.22 -27.89 42.18
CA ILE A 210 -24.32 -28.84 42.24
C ILE A 210 -23.86 -30.18 42.85
N ILE A 211 -22.73 -30.72 42.37
CA ILE A 211 -22.16 -31.96 42.90
C ILE A 211 -21.86 -31.83 44.39
N PHE A 212 -21.27 -30.72 44.82
CA PHE A 212 -20.97 -30.45 46.22
C PHE A 212 -22.25 -30.38 47.08
N LEU A 213 -23.31 -29.73 46.62
CA LEU A 213 -24.57 -29.64 47.32
C LEU A 213 -25.24 -31.00 47.52
N PHE A 214 -25.14 -31.90 46.53
CA PHE A 214 -25.75 -33.24 46.60
C PHE A 214 -24.92 -34.21 47.43
N PHE A 215 -23.60 -34.24 47.27
CA PHE A 215 -22.75 -35.24 47.92
C PHE A 215 -22.08 -34.74 49.20
N ARG A 216 -22.06 -33.42 49.46
CA ARG A 216 -21.41 -32.76 50.61
C ARG A 216 -19.95 -33.14 50.85
N GLU A 217 -19.27 -33.71 49.86
CA GLU A 217 -17.86 -34.11 49.92
C GLU A 217 -17.07 -33.45 48.78
N TRP A 218 -16.04 -32.68 49.13
CA TRP A 218 -15.17 -31.97 48.15
C TRP A 218 -14.39 -32.91 47.24
N THR A 219 -14.03 -34.11 47.76
CA THR A 219 -13.28 -35.13 47.01
C THR A 219 -14.07 -35.69 45.82
N ILE A 220 -15.38 -35.72 45.89
CA ILE A 220 -16.26 -36.20 44.83
C ILE A 220 -16.54 -35.06 43.83
N ALA A 221 -16.69 -33.83 44.32
CA ALA A 221 -16.97 -32.67 43.49
C ALA A 221 -15.82 -32.33 42.52
N LEU A 222 -14.55 -32.61 42.85
CA LEU A 222 -13.37 -32.33 42.06
C LEU A 222 -12.93 -33.46 41.12
N ARG A 223 -13.52 -34.66 41.23
CA ARG A 223 -13.16 -35.81 40.36
C ARG A 223 -13.44 -35.61 38.85
N PRO A 224 -14.46 -34.87 38.41
CA PRO A 224 -14.72 -34.65 36.98
C PRO A 224 -13.87 -33.57 36.33
N LEU A 225 -13.02 -32.90 37.07
CA LEU A 225 -12.06 -31.88 36.57
C LEU A 225 -10.69 -32.52 36.26
#